data_5ea5322a6402b070be0c389891499868
#
_entry.id   5ea5322a6402b070be0c389891499868
#
_cell.length_a   1.000
_cell.length_b   1.000
_cell.length_c   1.000
_cell.angle_alpha   90.00
_cell.angle_beta   90.00
_cell.angle_gamma   90.00
#
_symmetry.space_group_name_H-M   'P 1'
#
loop_
_entity.id
_entity.type
_entity.pdbx_description
1 polymer ?
#
loop_
_entity_poly.entity_id
_entity_poly.type
_entity_poly.pdbx_seq_one_letter_code
_entity_poly.pdbx_strand_id
1 'polypeptide(L)'
;QIRIEMFCHGVFVHGGIGQVLSSLHEMNHSANRGACMQVCRRSYTVRDKETDVELDIDNQYIMSPKDLKTIHFMNKMLDAGVRVFKIEGRARGPEYVRTVVECYKEAIRSYVEGTFTDEKIAVWDERLKTVFNRGFWDGYYLGQRLGEWTGIMARPLRNAKSMWVKGFAISRISVWRSFWWKPPKSTWVTNC
;
A
#
# COMPACT_ATOMS: atom_id res chain seq x y z
N GLN A 1 4.76 -12.32 23.16
CA GLN A 1 3.58 -11.85 22.44
C GLN A 1 3.95 -11.62 20.98
N ILE A 2 3.26 -12.25 20.04
CA ILE A 2 3.52 -12.09 18.59
C ILE A 2 3.04 -10.71 18.16
N ARG A 3 3.84 -10.00 17.36
CA ARG A 3 3.49 -8.71 16.78
C ARG A 3 2.85 -8.91 15.41
N ILE A 4 1.73 -8.24 15.17
CA ILE A 4 1.05 -8.27 13.89
C ILE A 4 1.59 -7.15 13.01
N GLU A 5 2.12 -7.52 11.83
CA GLU A 5 2.48 -6.59 10.76
C GLU A 5 1.41 -6.62 9.68
N MET A 6 0.93 -5.44 9.26
CA MET A 6 -0.01 -5.30 8.15
C MET A 6 0.43 -4.21 7.18
N PHE A 7 0.16 -4.41 5.91
CA PHE A 7 0.31 -3.34 4.92
C PHE A 7 -0.67 -2.20 5.21
N CYS A 8 -0.21 -0.97 5.08
CA CYS A 8 -1.06 0.21 5.28
C CYS A 8 -1.11 1.13 4.07
N HIS A 9 -0.11 1.09 3.19
CA HIS A 9 -0.09 1.96 2.02
C HIS A 9 0.74 1.39 0.87
N GLY A 10 0.31 1.68 -0.34
CA GLY A 10 1.06 1.45 -1.57
C GLY A 10 0.47 0.39 -2.48
N VAL A 11 1.30 -0.17 -3.36
CA VAL A 11 0.85 -1.13 -4.36
C VAL A 11 0.20 -2.33 -3.70
N PHE A 12 -1.07 -2.50 -3.97
CA PHE A 12 -1.77 -3.73 -3.62
C PHE A 12 -1.54 -4.75 -4.74
N VAL A 13 -0.95 -5.87 -4.38
CA VAL A 13 -0.82 -7.00 -5.30
C VAL A 13 -2.03 -7.90 -5.08
N HIS A 14 -2.92 -7.96 -6.02
CA HIS A 14 -4.02 -8.91 -6.01
C HIS A 14 -3.41 -10.31 -6.28
N GLY A 15 -2.88 -10.88 -5.21
CA GLY A 15 -2.03 -12.06 -5.28
C GLY A 15 -2.83 -13.35 -5.36
N GLY A 16 -3.47 -13.60 -6.48
CA GLY A 16 -3.57 -14.98 -6.89
C GLY A 16 -2.16 -15.45 -7.29
N ILE A 17 -1.76 -16.63 -6.87
CA ILE A 17 -0.50 -17.29 -7.23
C ILE A 17 -0.21 -17.17 -8.74
N GLY A 18 -1.25 -17.10 -9.59
CA GLY A 18 -1.14 -16.91 -11.02
C GLY A 18 -0.51 -15.59 -11.48
N GLN A 19 -0.69 -14.48 -10.78
CA GLN A 19 -0.17 -13.19 -11.25
C GLN A 19 1.34 -13.04 -11.00
N VAL A 20 1.86 -13.58 -9.90
CA VAL A 20 3.30 -13.60 -9.63
C VAL A 20 4.02 -14.55 -10.57
N LEU A 21 3.36 -15.64 -10.95
CA LEU A 21 3.88 -16.65 -11.87
C LEU A 21 3.75 -16.23 -13.34
N SER A 22 2.87 -15.30 -13.70
CA SER A 22 2.68 -14.86 -15.09
C SER A 22 3.97 -14.35 -15.74
N SER A 23 4.78 -13.57 -14.99
CA SER A 23 6.09 -13.13 -15.50
C SER A 23 7.05 -14.30 -15.77
N LEU A 24 6.98 -15.35 -14.95
CA LEU A 24 7.81 -16.54 -15.13
C LEU A 24 7.30 -17.38 -16.29
N HIS A 25 6.00 -17.63 -16.36
CA HIS A 25 5.38 -18.47 -17.38
C HIS A 25 5.47 -17.85 -18.76
N GLU A 26 5.08 -16.57 -18.90
CA GLU A 26 5.00 -15.91 -20.21
C GLU A 26 6.35 -15.37 -20.71
N MET A 27 7.24 -14.99 -19.81
CA MET A 27 8.45 -14.22 -20.16
C MET A 27 9.73 -14.82 -19.59
N ASN A 28 9.65 -15.96 -18.91
CA ASN A 28 10.77 -16.61 -18.22
C ASN A 28 11.50 -15.69 -17.21
N HIS A 29 10.75 -14.77 -16.56
CA HIS A 29 11.27 -13.82 -15.59
C HIS A 29 10.62 -14.00 -14.21
N SER A 30 11.42 -14.38 -13.21
CA SER A 30 10.91 -14.63 -11.86
C SER A 30 10.68 -13.35 -11.07
N ALA A 31 9.41 -13.03 -10.79
CA ALA A 31 9.02 -11.89 -9.95
C ALA A 31 9.58 -12.02 -8.52
N ASN A 32 9.66 -13.24 -7.97
CA ASN A 32 10.22 -13.51 -6.65
C ASN A 32 11.72 -13.22 -6.56
N ARG A 33 12.42 -13.25 -7.71
CA ARG A 33 13.84 -12.91 -7.83
C ARG A 33 14.06 -11.45 -8.26
N GLY A 34 13.03 -10.61 -8.18
CA GLY A 34 13.11 -9.19 -8.53
C GLY A 34 12.88 -8.86 -9.99
N ALA A 35 12.68 -9.84 -10.87
CA ALA A 35 12.49 -9.65 -12.31
C ALA A 35 11.00 -9.67 -12.72
N CYS A 36 10.16 -8.90 -12.02
CA CYS A 36 8.74 -8.79 -12.36
C CYS A 36 8.54 -7.94 -13.61
N MET A 37 7.95 -8.51 -14.65
CA MET A 37 7.64 -7.82 -15.91
C MET A 37 6.34 -7.02 -15.87
N GLN A 38 5.71 -6.94 -14.69
CA GLN A 38 4.50 -6.15 -14.43
C GLN A 38 3.36 -6.43 -15.42
N VAL A 39 3.15 -7.69 -15.80
CA VAL A 39 2.07 -8.10 -16.71
C VAL A 39 0.69 -7.64 -16.21
N CYS A 40 0.48 -7.63 -14.88
CA CYS A 40 -0.74 -7.12 -14.26
C CYS A 40 -0.95 -5.59 -14.43
N ARG A 41 -0.02 -4.87 -15.01
CA ARG A 41 -0.07 -3.41 -15.23
C ARG A 41 -0.24 -3.04 -16.70
N ARG A 42 -0.59 -4.01 -17.54
CA ARG A 42 -0.88 -3.82 -18.96
C ARG A 42 -2.37 -3.69 -19.20
N SER A 43 -2.75 -3.08 -20.30
CA SER A 43 -4.11 -3.14 -20.81
C SER A 43 -4.35 -4.48 -21.50
N TYR A 44 -5.57 -4.96 -21.40
CA TYR A 44 -5.98 -6.24 -21.99
C TYR A 44 -7.32 -6.09 -22.69
N THR A 45 -7.51 -6.89 -23.72
CA THR A 45 -8.81 -7.17 -24.33
C THR A 45 -9.33 -8.48 -23.76
N VAL A 46 -10.59 -8.51 -23.37
CA VAL A 46 -11.26 -9.73 -22.91
C VAL A 46 -12.20 -10.21 -23.99
N ARG A 47 -12.06 -11.47 -24.38
CA ARG A 47 -12.87 -12.11 -25.39
C ARG A 47 -13.57 -13.35 -24.81
N ASP A 48 -14.84 -13.43 -25.04
CA ASP A 48 -15.62 -14.62 -24.68
C ASP A 48 -15.21 -15.78 -25.58
N LYS A 49 -14.90 -16.93 -25.01
CA LYS A 49 -14.42 -18.10 -25.78
C LYS A 49 -15.50 -18.86 -26.50
N GLU A 50 -16.76 -18.71 -26.09
CA GLU A 50 -17.88 -19.45 -26.67
C GLU A 50 -18.52 -18.67 -27.81
N THR A 51 -18.61 -17.36 -27.67
CA THR A 51 -19.28 -16.47 -28.62
C THR A 51 -18.33 -15.68 -29.49
N ASP A 52 -17.04 -15.67 -29.16
CA ASP A 52 -16.00 -14.85 -29.81
C ASP A 52 -16.22 -13.32 -29.69
N VAL A 53 -17.18 -12.90 -28.86
CA VAL A 53 -17.48 -11.50 -28.64
C VAL A 53 -16.40 -10.87 -27.76
N GLU A 54 -15.83 -9.76 -28.21
CA GLU A 54 -14.97 -8.92 -27.38
C GLU A 54 -15.82 -8.12 -26.40
N LEU A 55 -15.49 -8.23 -25.11
CA LEU A 55 -16.13 -7.44 -24.08
C LEU A 55 -15.53 -6.04 -24.08
N ASP A 56 -16.40 -5.06 -24.27
CA ASP A 56 -16.04 -3.65 -24.11
C ASP A 56 -15.86 -3.36 -22.63
N ILE A 57 -14.60 -3.07 -22.25
CA ILE A 57 -14.23 -2.85 -20.86
C ILE A 57 -13.77 -1.41 -20.73
N ASP A 58 -14.55 -0.59 -20.03
CA ASP A 58 -14.24 0.82 -19.77
C ASP A 58 -12.87 1.01 -19.11
N ASN A 59 -12.44 0.03 -18.31
CA ASN A 59 -11.15 0.01 -17.66
C ASN A 59 -10.22 -1.04 -18.27
N GLN A 60 -9.35 -0.64 -19.17
CA GLN A 60 -8.39 -1.52 -19.86
C GLN A 60 -7.40 -2.21 -18.91
N TYR A 61 -7.20 -1.69 -17.70
CA TYR A 61 -6.25 -2.22 -16.72
C TYR A 61 -6.90 -3.19 -15.72
N ILE A 62 -7.66 -4.14 -16.24
CA ILE A 62 -8.47 -5.08 -15.46
C ILE A 62 -7.73 -5.89 -14.40
N MET A 63 -6.40 -6.01 -14.53
CA MET A 63 -5.55 -6.70 -13.56
C MET A 63 -4.74 -5.76 -12.67
N SER A 64 -4.96 -4.45 -12.77
CA SER A 64 -4.22 -3.43 -12.04
C SER A 64 -5.09 -2.76 -10.96
N PRO A 65 -5.09 -3.25 -9.72
CA PRO A 65 -5.85 -2.64 -8.66
C PRO A 65 -5.30 -1.24 -8.32
N LYS A 66 -6.16 -0.40 -7.76
CA LYS A 66 -5.76 0.87 -7.12
C LYS A 66 -4.78 0.61 -5.98
N ASP A 67 -4.07 1.64 -5.58
CA ASP A 67 -3.12 1.52 -4.47
C ASP A 67 -3.87 1.49 -3.12
N LEU A 68 -3.42 0.63 -2.21
CA LEU A 68 -3.95 0.54 -0.86
C LEU A 68 -3.73 1.85 -0.10
N LYS A 69 -4.77 2.31 0.60
CA LYS A 69 -4.69 3.44 1.53
C LYS A 69 -5.58 3.16 2.73
N THR A 70 -5.01 3.09 3.92
CA THR A 70 -5.73 2.74 5.16
C THR A 70 -5.84 3.89 6.16
N ILE A 71 -5.36 5.08 5.81
CA ILE A 71 -5.20 6.18 6.76
C ILE A 71 -6.53 6.58 7.42
N HIS A 72 -7.65 6.48 6.70
CA HIS A 72 -8.98 6.84 7.18
C HIS A 72 -9.60 5.84 8.18
N PHE A 73 -9.03 4.64 8.29
CA PHE A 73 -9.43 3.65 9.30
C PHE A 73 -8.24 3.12 10.11
N MET A 74 -7.17 3.91 10.21
CA MET A 74 -5.97 3.56 10.97
C MET A 74 -6.29 3.26 12.43
N ASN A 75 -7.25 3.97 13.03
CA ASN A 75 -7.74 3.72 14.37
C ASN A 75 -8.22 2.28 14.53
N LYS A 76 -9.04 1.76 13.60
CA LYS A 76 -9.54 0.37 13.64
C LYS A 76 -8.40 -0.66 13.59
N MET A 77 -7.36 -0.39 12.82
CA MET A 77 -6.19 -1.27 12.75
C MET A 77 -5.42 -1.27 14.08
N LEU A 78 -5.26 -0.10 14.70
CA LEU A 78 -4.61 0.03 16.01
C LEU A 78 -5.42 -0.65 17.12
N ASP A 79 -6.74 -0.48 17.12
CA ASP A 79 -7.68 -1.13 18.06
C ASP A 79 -7.65 -2.65 17.89
N ALA A 80 -7.55 -3.15 16.66
CA ALA A 80 -7.40 -4.59 16.36
C ALA A 80 -6.05 -5.18 16.75
N GLY A 81 -5.13 -4.37 17.28
CA GLY A 81 -3.84 -4.85 17.78
C GLY A 81 -2.71 -4.86 16.76
N VAL A 82 -2.87 -4.24 15.59
CA VAL A 82 -1.76 -4.06 14.64
C VAL A 82 -0.71 -3.15 15.27
N ARG A 83 0.56 -3.57 15.22
CA ARG A 83 1.67 -2.85 15.84
C ARG A 83 2.81 -2.51 14.88
N VAL A 84 2.82 -3.11 13.69
CA VAL A 84 3.79 -2.83 12.65
C VAL A 84 3.04 -2.50 11.36
N PHE A 85 3.26 -1.30 10.84
CA PHE A 85 2.61 -0.81 9.62
C PHE A 85 3.62 -0.83 8.47
N LYS A 86 3.29 -1.59 7.42
CA LYS A 86 4.16 -1.76 6.26
C LYS A 86 3.72 -0.87 5.12
N ILE A 87 4.64 -0.03 4.65
CA ILE A 87 4.46 0.81 3.47
C ILE A 87 5.21 0.17 2.31
N GLU A 88 4.51 -0.06 1.19
CA GLU A 88 5.15 -0.51 -0.04
C GLU A 88 5.69 0.68 -0.81
N GLY A 89 7.00 0.81 -0.81
CA GLY A 89 7.73 1.91 -1.46
C GLY A 89 8.68 1.46 -2.57
N ARG A 90 8.65 0.19 -2.98
CA ARG A 90 9.55 -0.32 -4.01
C ARG A 90 9.34 0.41 -5.33
N ALA A 91 10.43 0.83 -5.96
CA ALA A 91 10.43 1.64 -7.18
C ALA A 91 9.65 2.98 -7.06
N ARG A 92 9.59 3.54 -5.83
CA ARG A 92 9.06 4.88 -5.56
C ARG A 92 10.19 5.86 -5.27
N GLY A 93 9.99 7.12 -5.61
CA GLY A 93 10.92 8.19 -5.28
C GLY A 93 10.95 8.49 -3.77
N PRO A 94 12.00 9.14 -3.28
CA PRO A 94 12.13 9.51 -1.87
C PRO A 94 11.02 10.44 -1.38
N GLU A 95 10.50 11.31 -2.21
CA GLU A 95 9.35 12.18 -1.94
C GLU A 95 8.11 11.39 -1.53
N TYR A 96 7.82 10.32 -2.28
CA TYR A 96 6.71 9.42 -1.96
C TYR A 96 6.90 8.81 -0.57
N VAL A 97 8.06 8.22 -0.33
CA VAL A 97 8.35 7.52 0.93
C VAL A 97 8.23 8.51 2.10
N ARG A 98 8.84 9.68 1.98
CA ARG A 98 8.78 10.73 2.99
C ARG A 98 7.36 11.15 3.30
N THR A 99 6.60 11.55 2.30
CA THR A 99 5.22 12.04 2.47
C THR A 99 4.33 10.99 3.10
N VAL A 100 4.39 9.74 2.60
CA VAL A 100 3.58 8.65 3.15
C VAL A 100 3.96 8.38 4.60
N VAL A 101 5.25 8.26 4.92
CA VAL A 101 5.73 8.02 6.30
C VAL A 101 5.29 9.13 7.25
N GLU A 102 5.41 10.40 6.84
CA GLU A 102 4.99 11.55 7.65
C GLU A 102 3.49 11.49 7.94
N CYS A 103 2.63 11.30 6.93
CA CYS A 103 1.18 11.21 7.10
C CYS A 103 0.78 10.09 8.06
N TYR A 104 1.32 8.89 7.86
CA TYR A 104 0.99 7.75 8.74
C TYR A 104 1.54 7.92 10.16
N LYS A 105 2.71 8.52 10.33
CA LYS A 105 3.27 8.85 11.65
C LYS A 105 2.42 9.86 12.38
N GLU A 106 1.95 10.90 11.69
CA GLU A 106 1.04 11.91 12.25
C GLU A 106 -0.31 11.28 12.62
N ALA A 107 -0.87 10.40 11.78
CA ALA A 107 -2.11 9.70 12.05
C ALA A 107 -2.03 8.83 13.31
N ILE A 108 -0.96 8.04 13.45
CA ILE A 108 -0.72 7.22 14.64
C ILE A 108 -0.58 8.10 15.88
N ARG A 109 0.16 9.21 15.79
CA ARG A 109 0.31 10.15 16.89
C ARG A 109 -1.04 10.73 17.31
N SER A 110 -1.83 11.20 16.34
CA SER A 110 -3.17 11.72 16.60
C SER A 110 -4.10 10.72 17.26
N TYR A 111 -4.00 9.44 16.89
CA TYR A 111 -4.75 8.38 17.55
C TYR A 111 -4.35 8.23 19.02
N VAL A 112 -3.04 8.19 19.31
CA VAL A 112 -2.51 8.06 20.68
C VAL A 112 -2.90 9.26 21.55
N GLU A 113 -2.93 10.46 20.96
CA GLU A 113 -3.31 11.71 21.64
C GLU A 113 -4.83 11.91 21.72
N GLY A 114 -5.64 10.99 21.17
CA GLY A 114 -7.10 11.12 21.14
C GLY A 114 -7.62 12.24 20.22
N THR A 115 -6.80 12.69 19.28
CA THR A 115 -7.11 13.81 18.36
C THR A 115 -7.26 13.37 16.91
N PHE A 116 -7.57 12.11 16.67
CA PHE A 116 -7.79 11.55 15.34
C PHE A 116 -9.19 11.93 14.85
N THR A 117 -9.30 12.89 13.92
CA THR A 117 -10.55 13.46 13.42
C THR A 117 -10.62 13.41 11.90
N ASP A 118 -11.83 13.56 11.37
CA ASP A 118 -12.08 13.54 9.91
C ASP A 118 -11.40 14.70 9.19
N GLU A 119 -11.27 15.87 9.86
CA GLU A 119 -10.58 17.03 9.29
C GLU A 119 -9.08 16.73 9.08
N LYS A 120 -8.45 16.07 10.06
CA LYS A 120 -7.06 15.65 9.92
C LYS A 120 -6.89 14.58 8.85
N ILE A 121 -7.83 13.63 8.76
CA ILE A 121 -7.83 12.63 7.70
C ILE A 121 -7.89 13.30 6.34
N ALA A 122 -8.75 14.30 6.14
CA ALA A 122 -8.86 15.04 4.89
C ALA A 122 -7.53 15.73 4.50
N VAL A 123 -6.83 16.32 5.47
CA VAL A 123 -5.52 16.94 5.24
C VAL A 123 -4.48 15.91 4.79
N TRP A 124 -4.41 14.76 5.46
CA TRP A 124 -3.50 13.69 5.05
C TRP A 124 -3.86 13.10 3.69
N ASP A 125 -5.14 12.97 3.38
CA ASP A 125 -5.63 12.50 2.09
C ASP A 125 -5.18 13.42 0.95
N GLU A 126 -5.28 14.73 1.12
CA GLU A 126 -4.79 15.68 0.12
C GLU A 126 -3.26 15.57 -0.05
N ARG A 127 -2.51 15.46 1.03
CA ARG A 127 -1.05 15.24 0.96
C ARG A 127 -0.70 13.95 0.23
N LEU A 128 -1.41 12.85 0.52
CA LEU A 128 -1.17 11.56 -0.14
C LEU A 128 -1.53 11.57 -1.63
N LYS A 129 -2.47 12.41 -2.06
CA LYS A 129 -2.80 12.60 -3.48
C LYS A 129 -1.72 13.34 -4.26
N THR A 130 -0.85 14.11 -3.59
CA THR A 130 0.23 14.86 -4.26
C THR A 130 1.37 13.97 -4.74
N VAL A 131 1.54 12.80 -4.14
CA VAL A 131 2.58 11.84 -4.52
C VAL A 131 2.03 10.76 -5.45
N PHE A 132 2.93 9.95 -6.01
CA PHE A 132 2.57 8.92 -6.95
C PHE A 132 1.48 7.98 -6.41
N ASN A 133 0.38 7.86 -7.16
CA ASN A 133 -0.69 6.91 -6.88
C ASN A 133 -1.46 6.51 -8.16
N ARG A 134 -2.22 5.41 -8.08
CA ARG A 134 -3.10 4.90 -9.13
C ARG A 134 -4.58 5.07 -8.78
N GLY A 135 -4.90 6.03 -7.93
CA GLY A 135 -6.13 6.07 -7.16
C GLY A 135 -5.99 5.18 -5.93
N PHE A 136 -6.86 5.40 -4.96
CA PHE A 136 -6.81 4.72 -3.68
C PHE A 136 -8.06 3.88 -3.44
N TRP A 137 -7.88 2.80 -2.68
CA TRP A 137 -8.94 2.00 -2.11
C TRP A 137 -8.47 1.38 -0.79
N ASP A 138 -9.37 0.80 -0.02
CA ASP A 138 -9.12 0.23 1.31
C ASP A 138 -8.74 -1.27 1.29
N GLY A 139 -8.56 -1.83 0.09
CA GLY A 139 -8.31 -3.26 -0.04
C GLY A 139 -9.53 -4.07 0.41
N TYR A 140 -9.29 -5.17 1.10
CA TYR A 140 -10.35 -5.99 1.70
C TYR A 140 -10.44 -5.82 3.22
N TYR A 141 -9.80 -4.81 3.80
CA TYR A 141 -9.70 -4.64 5.25
C TYR A 141 -11.03 -4.30 5.93
N LEU A 142 -11.94 -3.65 5.21
CA LEU A 142 -13.27 -3.30 5.71
C LEU A 142 -14.37 -4.28 5.23
N GLY A 143 -13.98 -5.44 4.78
CA GLY A 143 -14.86 -6.47 4.27
C GLY A 143 -14.68 -6.73 2.78
N GLN A 144 -15.31 -7.80 2.29
CA GLN A 144 -15.21 -8.19 0.90
C GLN A 144 -16.10 -7.29 0.03
N ARG A 145 -15.50 -6.55 -0.88
CA ARG A 145 -16.15 -5.74 -1.90
C ARG A 145 -15.57 -6.08 -3.26
N LEU A 146 -16.27 -5.71 -4.33
CA LEU A 146 -15.69 -5.77 -5.66
C LEU A 146 -14.41 -4.94 -5.68
N GLY A 147 -13.32 -5.55 -6.20
CA GLY A 147 -12.04 -4.87 -6.30
C GLY A 147 -12.15 -3.61 -7.15
N GLU A 148 -11.50 -2.55 -6.71
CA GLU A 148 -11.41 -1.33 -7.48
C GLU A 148 -10.14 -1.34 -8.34
N TRP A 149 -10.33 -1.20 -9.64
CA TRP A 149 -9.26 -1.26 -10.64
C TRP A 149 -8.89 0.14 -11.11
N THR A 150 -7.66 0.33 -11.53
CA THR A 150 -7.25 1.62 -12.07
C THR A 150 -7.60 1.75 -13.54
N GLY A 151 -8.31 2.82 -13.91
CA GLY A 151 -8.60 3.19 -15.30
C GLY A 151 -7.49 4.01 -15.97
N ILE A 152 -6.44 4.36 -15.23
CA ILE A 152 -5.35 5.20 -15.72
C ILE A 152 -3.99 4.59 -15.39
N MET A 153 -3.05 4.70 -16.30
CA MET A 153 -1.65 4.44 -16.01
C MET A 153 -1.15 5.53 -15.06
N ALA A 154 -0.87 5.21 -13.84
CA ALA A 154 -0.38 6.05 -12.75
C ALA A 154 -0.31 7.57 -12.99
N ARG A 155 -0.85 8.38 -12.08
CA ARG A 155 -0.66 9.83 -12.15
C ARG A 155 0.81 10.17 -11.94
N PRO A 156 1.47 10.86 -12.89
CA PRO A 156 2.82 11.37 -12.66
C PRO A 156 2.80 12.42 -11.54
N LEU A 157 3.90 12.52 -10.82
CA LEU A 157 4.11 13.57 -9.83
C LEU A 157 3.80 14.94 -10.40
N ARG A 158 2.85 15.66 -9.81
CA ARG A 158 2.75 17.11 -10.03
C ARG A 158 3.91 17.74 -9.28
N ASN A 159 4.91 18.25 -10.04
CA ASN A 159 6.09 18.98 -9.53
C ASN A 159 7.29 18.16 -8.99
N ALA A 160 7.73 17.14 -9.68
CA ALA A 160 9.07 16.61 -9.40
C ALA A 160 10.02 16.93 -10.56
N LYS A 161 10.93 17.87 -10.35
CA LYS A 161 12.18 17.90 -11.12
C LYS A 161 12.90 16.60 -10.81
N SER A 162 13.16 15.82 -11.84
CA SER A 162 13.76 14.50 -11.76
C SER A 162 15.12 14.52 -11.05
N MET A 163 15.18 13.88 -9.90
CA MET A 163 16.45 13.46 -9.32
C MET A 163 16.41 11.94 -9.18
N TRP A 164 17.13 11.26 -10.07
CA TRP A 164 17.27 9.81 -10.07
C TRP A 164 18.21 9.39 -8.95
N VAL A 165 17.70 8.89 -7.85
CA VAL A 165 18.47 8.13 -6.89
C VAL A 165 17.96 6.70 -6.90
N LYS A 166 18.77 5.76 -7.37
CA LYS A 166 18.51 4.34 -7.25
C LYS A 166 18.67 3.97 -5.77
N GLY A 167 17.56 3.90 -5.04
CA GLY A 167 17.52 3.47 -3.66
C GLY A 167 16.40 2.45 -3.45
N PHE A 168 16.76 1.29 -2.94
CA PHE A 168 15.79 0.31 -2.45
C PHE A 168 15.34 0.77 -1.07
N ALA A 169 14.09 1.21 -0.93
CA ALA A 169 13.54 1.56 0.36
C ALA A 169 12.31 0.69 0.66
N ILE A 170 12.49 -0.31 1.48
CA ILE A 170 11.41 -0.89 2.27
C ILE A 170 11.44 -0.15 3.60
N SER A 171 10.55 0.81 3.79
CA SER A 171 10.43 1.49 5.07
C SER A 171 9.48 0.73 5.96
N ARG A 172 10.03 0.13 7.02
CA ARG A 172 9.24 -0.36 8.16
C ARG A 172 9.08 0.80 9.13
N ILE A 173 7.87 1.27 9.32
CA ILE A 173 7.56 2.11 10.47
C ILE A 173 7.34 1.17 11.64
N SER A 174 8.37 0.92 12.43
CA SER A 174 8.19 0.31 13.72
C SER A 174 7.85 1.42 14.71
N VAL A 175 6.62 1.44 15.17
CA VAL A 175 6.08 2.40 16.15
C VAL A 175 6.79 2.31 17.52
N TRP A 176 7.85 1.51 17.60
CA TRP A 176 8.39 0.96 18.83
C TRP A 176 9.37 1.84 19.58
N ARG A 177 9.96 2.85 19.00
CA ARG A 177 11.05 3.55 19.71
C ARG A 177 10.65 4.86 20.41
N SER A 178 9.49 5.41 20.14
CA SER A 178 9.18 6.73 20.71
C SER A 178 7.79 6.89 21.34
N PHE A 179 6.87 5.94 21.24
CA PHE A 179 5.49 6.17 21.67
C PHE A 179 4.85 5.11 22.58
N TRP A 180 5.43 3.95 22.72
CA TRP A 180 4.82 2.91 23.54
C TRP A 180 5.81 2.41 24.58
N TRP A 181 5.62 2.83 25.74
CA TRP A 181 5.81 2.19 27.01
C TRP A 181 6.57 3.01 28.05
N LYS A 182 5.81 3.62 28.96
CA LYS A 182 6.20 3.60 30.37
C LYS A 182 5.65 2.27 30.91
N PRO A 183 6.49 1.29 31.26
CA PRO A 183 6.02 0.12 31.96
C PRO A 183 5.52 0.56 33.33
N PRO A 184 4.47 -0.07 33.87
CA PRO A 184 4.24 0.02 35.31
C PRO A 184 5.51 -0.46 36.00
N LYS A 185 5.96 0.31 36.99
CA LYS A 185 7.11 -0.05 37.81
C LYS A 185 6.75 -1.32 38.56
N SER A 186 7.11 -2.46 38.06
CA SER A 186 7.40 -3.70 38.80
C SER A 186 7.62 -4.89 37.84
N THR A 187 8.65 -5.65 38.16
CA THR A 187 9.04 -6.98 37.65
C THR A 187 9.71 -7.06 36.30
N TRP A 188 11.00 -6.84 36.33
CA TRP A 188 11.92 -7.45 35.38
C TRP A 188 12.38 -8.78 35.95
N VAL A 189 12.08 -9.86 35.26
CA VAL A 189 12.85 -11.10 35.37
C VAL A 189 13.74 -11.16 34.12
N THR A 190 15.02 -10.89 34.37
CA THR A 190 16.11 -11.29 33.49
C THR A 190 16.24 -12.78 33.51
N ASN A 191 16.10 -13.46 32.39
CA ASN A 191 16.78 -14.74 32.16
C ASN A 191 16.97 -14.95 30.66
N CYS A 192 18.25 -15.12 30.32
CA CYS A 192 18.92 -15.73 29.16
C CYS A 192 18.39 -15.49 27.77
#